data_13c1d80d6df1e01662dcc520e2d7ba28
#
_entry.id   13c1d80d6df1e01662dcc520e2d7ba28
#
_cell.length_a   1.000
_cell.length_b   1.000
_cell.length_c   1.000
_cell.angle_alpha   90.00
_cell.angle_beta   90.00
_cell.angle_gamma   90.00
#
_symmetry.space_group_name_H-M   'P 1'
#
loop_
_entity.id
_entity.type
_entity.pdbx_description
1 polymer ?
#
loop_
_entity_poly.entity_id
_entity_poly.type
_entity_poly.pdbx_seq_one_letter_code
_entity_poly.pdbx_strand_id
1 'polypeptide(L)'
;MTEFTQTRDRDFSMTGSYGPTYVLTSSDTPQSFDESYLTYTLGPSGEERMASAALITCETYPVRVSWLTPPTFSLGHILNVGDTLRVVGIINLENFKYISASAGAAGVLQVTFEF
;
A
#
# COMPACT_ATOMS: atom_id res chain seq x y z
N MET A 1 23.06 6.36 -1.89
CA MET A 1 22.82 6.83 -1.71
C MET A 1 22.70 7.12 -1.64
N THR A 2 22.41 6.88 -1.68
CA THR A 2 22.07 7.31 -1.39
C THR A 2 21.35 7.59 -1.34
N GLU A 3 21.16 7.38 -1.23
CA GLU A 3 20.39 7.73 -1.06
C GLU A 3 19.76 8.57 -0.96
N PHE A 4 19.73 8.82 -1.00
CA PHE A 4 18.88 9.75 -0.82
C PHE A 4 18.53 9.93 0.48
N THR A 5 18.82 9.94 0.86
CA THR A 5 18.46 10.04 1.84
C THR A 5 18.12 10.99 2.37
N GLN A 6 17.86 11.28 2.59
CA GLN A 6 17.35 12.14 3.08
C GLN A 6 16.88 12.01 4.04
N THR A 7 17.15 12.23 4.89
CA THR A 7 16.51 11.96 5.77
C THR A 7 15.40 12.50 5.82
N ARG A 8 14.80 12.24 5.94
CA ARG A 8 13.78 12.63 5.98
C ARG A 8 12.97 11.72 6.45
N ASP A 9 11.98 11.90 6.86
CA ASP A 9 10.96 11.16 7.39
C ASP A 9 10.33 10.32 6.41
N ARG A 10 10.53 10.58 5.17
CA ARG A 10 9.94 9.84 4.13
C ARG A 10 10.99 9.36 3.23
N ASP A 11 10.88 8.13 2.79
CA ASP A 11 11.79 7.54 1.84
C ASP A 11 10.99 7.16 0.62
N PHE A 12 11.21 7.87 -0.46
CA PHE A 12 10.56 7.57 -1.73
C PHE A 12 11.47 6.79 -2.67
N SER A 13 12.59 6.25 -2.14
CA SER A 13 13.47 5.40 -2.94
C SER A 13 12.73 4.14 -3.35
N MET A 14 12.69 3.89 -4.63
CA MET A 14 12.07 2.69 -5.20
C MET A 14 13.13 1.94 -5.98
N THR A 15 13.13 0.61 -5.86
CA THR A 15 14.17 -0.22 -6.48
C THR A 15 13.75 -0.82 -7.79
N GLY A 16 12.47 -0.79 -8.12
CA GLY A 16 11.97 -1.31 -9.38
C GLY A 16 11.38 -0.22 -10.24
N SER A 17 10.65 -0.61 -11.25
CA SER A 17 9.92 0.32 -12.08
C SER A 17 8.63 0.72 -11.41
N TYR A 18 8.30 1.99 -11.44
CA TYR A 18 7.02 2.46 -10.91
C TYR A 18 5.90 1.97 -11.79
N GLY A 19 4.86 1.47 -11.16
CA GLY A 19 3.63 1.09 -11.84
C GLY A 19 2.54 2.12 -11.63
N PRO A 20 1.29 1.71 -11.86
CA PRO A 20 0.14 2.61 -11.68
C PRO A 20 -0.04 3.00 -10.22
N THR A 21 -0.68 4.14 -10.01
CA THR A 21 -1.13 4.58 -8.70
C THR A 21 -2.63 4.42 -8.62
N TYR A 22 -3.10 3.82 -7.53
CA TYR A 22 -4.51 3.61 -7.27
C TYR A 22 -4.96 4.40 -6.06
N VAL A 23 -6.21 4.84 -6.09
CA VAL A 23 -6.85 5.49 -4.95
C VAL A 23 -7.80 4.48 -4.35
N LEU A 24 -7.53 4.04 -3.13
CA LEU A 24 -8.33 3.03 -2.46
C LEU A 24 -9.00 3.66 -1.25
N THR A 25 -10.29 3.35 -1.07
CA THR A 25 -11.05 3.87 0.06
C THR A 25 -11.32 2.74 1.04
N SER A 26 -11.00 2.96 2.31
CA SER A 26 -11.25 1.96 3.33
C SER A 26 -12.74 1.91 3.67
N SER A 27 -13.14 0.83 4.33
CA SER A 27 -14.50 0.67 4.81
C SER A 27 -14.47 0.07 6.21
N ASP A 28 -15.65 -0.24 6.74
CA ASP A 28 -15.76 -0.83 8.07
C ASP A 28 -15.45 -2.33 8.07
N THR A 29 -15.16 -2.89 6.92
CA THR A 29 -14.74 -4.30 6.80
C THR A 29 -13.34 -4.38 6.20
N PRO A 30 -12.55 -5.40 6.59
CA PRO A 30 -11.19 -5.53 6.06
C PRO A 30 -11.19 -5.72 4.55
N GLN A 31 -10.22 -5.09 3.90
CA GLN A 31 -10.04 -5.15 2.46
C GLN A 31 -8.60 -5.50 2.15
N SER A 32 -8.40 -6.09 0.98
CA SER A 32 -7.08 -6.45 0.46
C SER A 32 -6.87 -5.75 -0.87
N PHE A 33 -5.64 -5.79 -1.38
CA PHE A 33 -5.39 -5.33 -2.74
C PHE A 33 -6.03 -6.31 -3.72
N ASP A 34 -6.64 -5.77 -4.77
CA ASP A 34 -7.13 -6.60 -5.86
C ASP A 34 -5.93 -7.28 -6.53
N GLU A 35 -6.07 -8.55 -6.87
CA GLU A 35 -4.97 -9.29 -7.49
C GLU A 35 -4.50 -8.64 -8.78
N SER A 36 -5.39 -8.00 -9.51
CA SER A 36 -5.04 -7.34 -10.75
C SER A 36 -4.06 -6.20 -10.56
N TYR A 37 -4.00 -5.62 -9.34
CA TYR A 37 -3.04 -4.56 -9.05
C TYR A 37 -1.62 -5.09 -8.90
N LEU A 38 -1.48 -6.37 -8.61
CA LEU A 38 -0.20 -6.99 -8.27
C LEU A 38 0.53 -7.56 -9.48
N THR A 39 -0.05 -7.44 -10.66
CA THR A 39 0.54 -7.94 -11.90
C THR A 39 0.55 -6.82 -12.93
N TYR A 40 1.65 -6.70 -13.64
CA TYR A 40 1.79 -5.69 -14.68
C TYR A 40 2.37 -6.29 -15.94
N THR A 41 1.76 -6.01 -17.07
CA THR A 41 2.24 -6.47 -18.37
C THR A 41 3.08 -5.37 -18.99
N LEU A 42 4.33 -5.71 -19.31
CA LEU A 42 5.28 -4.75 -19.82
C LEU A 42 5.32 -4.77 -21.34
N GLY A 43 5.14 -3.60 -21.93
CA GLY A 43 5.44 -3.30 -23.31
C GLY A 43 4.90 -4.28 -24.34
N PRO A 44 5.41 -4.18 -25.54
CA PRO A 44 4.92 -5.01 -26.64
C PRO A 44 5.30 -6.49 -26.49
N SER A 45 6.26 -6.81 -25.65
CA SER A 45 6.65 -8.21 -25.46
C SER A 45 5.61 -8.99 -24.67
N GLY A 46 4.71 -8.30 -23.94
CA GLY A 46 3.72 -8.97 -23.12
C GLY A 46 4.26 -9.63 -21.88
N GLU A 47 5.48 -9.31 -21.49
CA GLU A 47 6.08 -9.88 -20.30
C GLU A 47 5.31 -9.42 -19.07
N GLU A 48 4.95 -10.36 -18.19
CA GLU A 48 4.28 -10.05 -16.94
C GLU A 48 5.27 -9.98 -15.80
N ARG A 49 5.05 -9.05 -14.90
CA ARG A 49 5.81 -8.96 -13.66
C ARG A 49 4.86 -8.85 -12.48
N MET A 50 5.26 -9.47 -11.39
CA MET A 50 4.54 -9.31 -10.13
C MET A 50 5.10 -8.14 -9.36
N ALA A 51 4.25 -7.47 -8.61
CA ALA A 51 4.65 -6.33 -7.80
C ALA A 51 5.70 -6.75 -6.78
N SER A 52 6.72 -5.92 -6.60
CA SER A 52 7.78 -6.16 -5.64
C SER A 52 7.65 -5.29 -4.40
N ALA A 53 6.92 -4.18 -4.50
CA ALA A 53 6.72 -3.27 -3.38
C ALA A 53 5.54 -2.35 -3.66
N ALA A 54 5.10 -1.64 -2.63
CA ALA A 54 4.08 -0.60 -2.77
C ALA A 54 4.42 0.55 -1.84
N LEU A 55 4.19 1.75 -2.32
CA LEU A 55 4.29 2.97 -1.52
C LEU A 55 2.88 3.43 -1.24
N ILE A 56 2.54 3.59 0.03
CA ILE A 56 1.18 3.87 0.48
C ILE A 56 1.18 5.15 1.30
N THR A 57 0.30 6.08 0.97
CA THR A 57 0.10 7.30 1.75
C THR A 57 -1.36 7.36 2.20
N CYS A 58 -1.58 7.71 3.46
CA CYS A 58 -2.93 7.78 4.04
C CYS A 58 -3.44 9.21 4.04
N GLU A 59 -4.70 9.37 3.64
CA GLU A 59 -5.37 10.67 3.57
C GLU A 59 -6.75 10.58 4.20
N THR A 60 -7.31 11.71 4.55
CA THR A 60 -8.69 11.91 5.00
C THR A 60 -8.93 11.42 6.41
N TYR A 61 -8.81 10.12 6.68
CA TYR A 61 -8.98 9.53 8.01
C TYR A 61 -7.96 8.43 8.21
N PRO A 62 -7.58 8.12 9.45
CA PRO A 62 -6.66 7.02 9.74
C PRO A 62 -7.21 5.68 9.32
N VAL A 63 -6.29 4.76 9.01
CA VAL A 63 -6.58 3.42 8.57
C VAL A 63 -5.75 2.45 9.41
N ARG A 64 -6.29 1.29 9.75
CA ARG A 64 -5.49 0.24 10.38
C ARG A 64 -5.09 -0.77 9.34
N VAL A 65 -3.86 -1.24 9.44
CA VAL A 65 -3.30 -2.20 8.49
C VAL A 65 -2.74 -3.40 9.24
N SER A 66 -2.77 -4.55 8.59
CA SER A 66 -2.16 -5.75 9.13
C SER A 66 -1.87 -6.71 7.98
N TRP A 67 -1.19 -7.81 8.31
CA TRP A 67 -0.84 -8.84 7.35
C TRP A 67 -1.38 -10.17 7.85
N LEU A 68 -2.01 -10.94 6.96
CA LEU A 68 -2.64 -12.22 7.24
C LEU A 68 -3.88 -12.11 8.12
N THR A 69 -3.71 -11.63 9.36
CA THR A 69 -4.82 -11.49 10.29
C THR A 69 -5.66 -10.28 9.89
N PRO A 70 -6.97 -10.46 9.68
CA PRO A 70 -7.80 -9.30 9.32
C PRO A 70 -7.79 -8.26 10.44
N PRO A 71 -7.59 -6.99 10.09
CA PRO A 71 -7.58 -5.92 11.10
C PRO A 71 -9.00 -5.62 11.57
N THR A 72 -9.10 -5.01 12.74
CA THR A 72 -10.37 -4.52 13.30
C THR A 72 -10.17 -3.08 13.73
N PHE A 73 -11.21 -2.47 14.32
CA PHE A 73 -11.06 -1.11 14.82
C PHE A 73 -10.04 -1.01 15.95
N SER A 74 -9.65 -2.13 16.55
CA SER A 74 -8.67 -2.15 17.63
C SER A 74 -7.48 -3.05 17.37
N LEU A 75 -7.48 -3.82 16.28
CA LEU A 75 -6.38 -4.71 15.93
C LEU A 75 -5.72 -4.24 14.65
N GLY A 76 -4.40 -4.13 14.65
CA GLY A 76 -3.63 -3.70 13.51
C GLY A 76 -2.84 -2.45 13.82
N HIS A 77 -1.98 -2.07 12.89
CA HIS A 77 -1.13 -0.90 13.04
C HIS A 77 -1.85 0.31 12.47
N ILE A 78 -1.85 1.42 13.20
CA ILE A 78 -2.54 2.61 12.73
C ILE A 78 -1.65 3.39 11.76
N LEU A 79 -2.25 3.77 10.65
CA LEU A 79 -1.62 4.62 9.65
C LEU A 79 -2.41 5.93 9.70
N ASN A 80 -1.79 6.96 10.26
CA ASN A 80 -2.46 8.24 10.42
C ASN A 80 -2.43 9.04 9.13
N VAL A 81 -3.29 10.04 9.05
CA VAL A 81 -3.32 10.95 7.90
C VAL A 81 -1.95 11.58 7.71
N GLY A 82 -1.43 11.49 6.52
CA GLY A 82 -0.10 12.00 6.19
C GLY A 82 1.02 11.00 6.34
N ASP A 83 0.75 9.85 6.96
CA ASP A 83 1.77 8.81 7.09
C ASP A 83 2.00 8.11 5.76
N THR A 84 3.24 7.68 5.57
CA THR A 84 3.65 6.91 4.39
C THR A 84 4.20 5.57 4.85
N LEU A 85 3.77 4.50 4.19
CA LEU A 85 4.20 3.14 4.48
C LEU A 85 4.69 2.51 3.19
N ARG A 86 5.85 1.87 3.26
CA ARG A 86 6.35 1.10 2.12
C ARG A 86 6.31 -0.37 2.48
N VAL A 87 5.61 -1.16 1.67
CA VAL A 87 5.49 -2.61 1.85
C VAL A 87 6.33 -3.28 0.78
N VAL A 88 7.23 -4.17 1.19
CA VAL A 88 8.16 -4.82 0.28
C VAL A 88 7.90 -6.32 0.24
N GLY A 89 7.88 -6.86 -0.97
CA GLY A 89 7.74 -8.30 -1.20
C GLY A 89 6.32 -8.67 -1.61
N ILE A 90 6.22 -9.52 -2.65
CA ILE A 90 4.92 -9.92 -3.19
C ILE A 90 4.07 -10.63 -2.14
N ILE A 91 4.68 -11.46 -1.30
CA ILE A 91 3.93 -12.17 -0.27
C ILE A 91 3.29 -11.20 0.71
N ASN A 92 4.02 -10.16 1.09
CA ASN A 92 3.49 -9.14 2.00
C ASN A 92 2.39 -8.32 1.33
N LEU A 93 2.51 -8.08 0.04
CA LEU A 93 1.46 -7.36 -0.70
C LEU A 93 0.19 -8.21 -0.84
N GLU A 94 0.35 -9.50 -1.06
CA GLU A 94 -0.80 -10.41 -1.17
C GLU A 94 -1.56 -10.53 0.14
N ASN A 95 -0.85 -10.43 1.25
CA ASN A 95 -1.45 -10.60 2.58
C ASN A 95 -1.83 -9.29 3.25
N PHE A 96 -1.54 -8.16 2.62
CA PHE A 96 -1.83 -6.84 3.17
C PHE A 96 -3.33 -6.62 3.27
N LYS A 97 -3.78 -6.15 4.44
CA LYS A 97 -5.19 -5.87 4.68
C LYS A 97 -5.34 -4.53 5.39
N TYR A 98 -6.41 -3.84 5.10
CA TYR A 98 -6.66 -2.52 5.70
C TYR A 98 -8.14 -2.36 6.02
N ILE A 99 -8.42 -1.51 7.00
CA ILE A 99 -9.78 -1.22 7.47
C ILE A 99 -9.79 0.22 7.98
N SER A 100 -10.94 0.87 7.94
CA SER A 100 -11.09 2.17 8.59
C SER A 100 -10.75 2.05 10.07
N ALA A 101 -10.07 3.04 10.63
CA ALA A 101 -9.71 2.98 12.05
C ALA A 101 -10.90 3.18 12.96
N SER A 102 -11.96 3.82 12.45
CA SER A 102 -13.20 4.06 13.19
C SER A 102 -14.39 3.85 12.26
N ALA A 103 -15.51 3.44 12.84
CA ALA A 103 -16.72 3.20 12.08
C ALA A 103 -17.18 4.46 11.36
N GLY A 104 -17.50 4.33 10.08
CA GLY A 104 -17.99 5.43 9.27
C GLY A 104 -16.95 6.46 8.87
N ALA A 105 -15.68 6.26 9.24
CA ALA A 105 -14.61 7.22 8.93
C ALA A 105 -13.66 6.61 7.90
N ALA A 106 -14.09 6.61 6.64
CA ALA A 106 -13.33 5.99 5.55
C ALA A 106 -12.10 6.81 5.21
N GLY A 107 -10.93 6.18 5.36
CA GLY A 107 -9.67 6.76 4.95
C GLY A 107 -9.40 6.49 3.47
N VAL A 108 -8.51 7.26 2.90
CA VAL A 108 -8.12 7.12 1.50
C VAL A 108 -6.65 6.77 1.46
N LEU A 109 -6.32 5.75 0.67
CA LEU A 109 -4.92 5.34 0.47
C LEU A 109 -4.53 5.63 -0.98
N GLN A 110 -3.44 6.37 -1.15
CA GLN A 110 -2.79 6.52 -2.45
C GLN A 110 -1.72 5.45 -2.51
N VAL A 111 -1.83 4.51 -3.45
CA VAL A 111 -0.95 3.35 -3.51
C VAL A 111 -0.29 3.27 -4.87
N THR A 112 1.04 3.33 -4.90
CA THR A 112 1.82 3.15 -6.11
C THR A 112 2.58 1.85 -6.01
N PHE A 113 2.35 0.96 -6.95
CA PHE A 113 3.05 -0.32 -6.96
C PHE A 113 4.36 -0.21 -7.73
N GLU A 114 5.31 -1.01 -7.31
CA GLU A 114 6.63 -1.09 -7.92
C GLU A 114 6.81 -2.50 -8.47
N PHE A 115 7.29 -2.59 -9.69
CA PHE A 115 7.44 -3.88 -10.39
C PHE A 115 8.92 -4.14 -10.80
#